data_2fa11966e1d3a9a12651b2a24b335202
#
_entry.id   2fa11966e1d3a9a12651b2a24b335202
#
_cell.length_a   1.000
_cell.length_b   1.000
_cell.length_c   1.000
_cell.angle_alpha   90.00
_cell.angle_beta   90.00
_cell.angle_gamma   90.00
#
_symmetry.space_group_name_H-M   'P 1'
#
loop_
_entity.id
_entity.type
_entity.pdbx_description
1 polymer ?
#
loop_
_entity_poly.entity_id
_entity_poly.type
_entity_poly.pdbx_seq_one_letter_code
_entity_poly.pdbx_strand_id
1 'polypeptide(L)'
;MKKLFIAAFIFVSTFTTNTFAEVKMGIILGFTGPIESLTPAMAASAELAFKEASDSGSLLGGETISVVRADSTCVDSAAATAAAEGVIAQGVAAIMGADCSGVTGAIATNVAVPNGIVMISPSATSPGLTDLADNGFFFRTAPSDKRGGQVLADATKDKKIKSVAITYQNSDYGKGLADMYKIGLASHGIKVTAELAHEDGKADYSSEVATLASAGGDAVAVLGYLDQGGKGIIQAALDSGAFDTFVLGDGMIGQSLVDAFGKDLEKSVATRPGSQGKGMDLFVPIAVAADLVPDAPYAASSYDAAALIVLAMQASGSTDRASLAKNVMDVANGPGTKIYPGELKKGLDLLAKGKKLTTKVQLVLLLLT
;
A
#
# COMPACT_ATOMS: atom_id res chain seq x y z
N MET A 1 -77.42 36.77 -14.51
CA MET A 1 -75.97 36.96 -14.66
C MET A 1 -75.26 35.88 -13.78
N LYS A 2 -74.89 34.73 -14.37
CA LYS A 2 -74.24 33.65 -13.68
C LYS A 2 -72.71 33.86 -13.80
N LYS A 3 -72.01 34.07 -12.70
CA LYS A 3 -70.57 34.19 -12.66
C LYS A 3 -69.95 32.77 -12.57
N LEU A 4 -69.19 32.38 -13.61
CA LEU A 4 -68.42 31.11 -13.68
C LEU A 4 -67.10 31.33 -13.01
N PHE A 5 -66.83 30.64 -11.91
CA PHE A 5 -65.51 30.60 -11.27
C PHE A 5 -64.71 29.43 -11.87
N ILE A 6 -63.64 29.70 -12.63
CA ILE A 6 -62.71 28.75 -13.13
C ILE A 6 -61.63 28.64 -12.06
N ALA A 7 -61.57 27.49 -11.33
CA ALA A 7 -60.49 27.16 -10.45
C ALA A 7 -59.33 26.55 -11.27
N ALA A 8 -58.23 27.29 -11.41
CA ALA A 8 -57.00 26.77 -12.01
C ALA A 8 -56.27 25.90 -11.01
N PHE A 9 -56.21 24.59 -11.24
CA PHE A 9 -55.42 23.64 -10.46
C PHE A 9 -53.96 23.71 -10.96
N ILE A 10 -53.08 24.37 -10.20
CA ILE A 10 -51.65 24.37 -10.47
C ILE A 10 -51.08 23.04 -9.98
N PHE A 11 -50.70 22.16 -10.91
CA PHE A 11 -50.02 20.91 -10.65
C PHE A 11 -48.53 21.24 -10.40
N VAL A 12 -48.12 21.34 -9.13
CA VAL A 12 -46.72 21.49 -8.74
C VAL A 12 -46.08 20.12 -8.84
N SER A 13 -45.40 19.84 -9.96
CA SER A 13 -44.54 18.68 -10.11
C SER A 13 -43.28 18.86 -9.24
N THR A 14 -43.28 18.26 -8.07
CA THR A 14 -42.05 18.14 -7.27
C THR A 14 -41.09 17.18 -7.98
N PHE A 15 -40.12 17.72 -8.71
CA PHE A 15 -38.96 16.98 -9.13
C PHE A 15 -38.15 16.64 -7.89
N THR A 16 -38.30 15.43 -7.36
CA THR A 16 -37.36 14.87 -6.40
C THR A 16 -36.05 14.60 -7.15
N THR A 17 -35.10 15.51 -7.04
CA THR A 17 -33.72 15.21 -7.41
C THR A 17 -33.25 14.12 -6.44
N ASN A 18 -33.05 12.91 -6.93
CA ASN A 18 -32.30 11.88 -6.20
C ASN A 18 -30.88 12.41 -6.04
N THR A 19 -30.58 13.04 -4.92
CA THR A 19 -29.20 13.26 -4.47
C THR A 19 -28.69 11.91 -4.03
N PHE A 20 -27.87 11.26 -4.86
CA PHE A 20 -27.12 10.10 -4.42
C PHE A 20 -26.21 10.52 -3.26
N ALA A 21 -26.14 9.71 -2.23
CA ALA A 21 -25.26 9.99 -1.11
C ALA A 21 -23.80 9.84 -1.55
N GLU A 22 -22.94 10.67 -0.99
CA GLU A 22 -21.50 10.63 -1.20
C GLU A 22 -20.84 9.85 -0.07
N VAL A 23 -20.11 8.80 -0.42
CA VAL A 23 -19.33 7.99 0.54
C VAL A 23 -17.92 8.56 0.61
N LYS A 24 -17.47 8.92 1.81
CA LYS A 24 -16.10 9.38 2.02
C LYS A 24 -15.17 8.21 2.29
N MET A 25 -14.02 8.18 1.61
CA MET A 25 -12.92 7.22 1.82
C MET A 25 -11.66 7.93 2.27
N GLY A 26 -10.95 7.34 3.23
CA GLY A 26 -9.64 7.84 3.64
C GLY A 26 -8.52 7.27 2.78
N ILE A 27 -7.56 8.10 2.40
CA ILE A 27 -6.25 7.68 1.89
C ILE A 27 -5.19 8.25 2.83
N ILE A 28 -4.50 7.37 3.56
CA ILE A 28 -3.45 7.76 4.51
C ILE A 28 -2.14 7.16 4.05
N LEU A 29 -1.22 8.01 3.58
CA LEU A 29 0.11 7.64 3.08
C LEU A 29 1.15 8.67 3.52
N GLY A 30 2.43 8.31 3.49
CA GLY A 30 3.54 9.22 3.79
C GLY A 30 3.80 10.18 2.64
N PHE A 31 2.96 11.19 2.49
CA PHE A 31 3.13 12.23 1.46
C PHE A 31 4.33 13.12 1.74
N THR A 32 4.84 13.12 2.96
CA THR A 32 6.15 13.63 3.36
C THR A 32 6.96 12.53 4.02
N GLY A 33 8.29 12.68 4.06
CA GLY A 33 9.18 11.72 4.72
C GLY A 33 9.91 10.78 3.75
N PRO A 34 10.39 9.62 4.25
CA PRO A 34 11.41 8.85 3.54
C PRO A 34 10.91 8.04 2.34
N ILE A 35 9.63 8.11 1.98
CA ILE A 35 9.07 7.49 0.76
C ILE A 35 8.16 8.44 -0.03
N GLU A 36 8.31 9.73 0.16
CA GLU A 36 7.45 10.74 -0.47
C GLU A 36 7.42 10.67 -2.00
N SER A 37 8.49 10.18 -2.63
CA SER A 37 8.55 9.99 -4.08
C SER A 37 7.66 8.83 -4.60
N LEU A 38 7.25 7.90 -3.73
CA LEU A 38 6.45 6.73 -4.10
C LEU A 38 4.94 6.96 -3.93
N THR A 39 4.55 7.72 -2.92
CA THR A 39 3.16 7.83 -2.45
C THR A 39 2.20 8.52 -3.42
N PRO A 40 2.60 9.48 -4.29
CA PRO A 40 1.69 10.06 -5.28
C PRO A 40 1.10 9.02 -6.25
N ALA A 41 1.93 8.08 -6.74
CA ALA A 41 1.47 7.01 -7.62
C ALA A 41 0.54 6.02 -6.90
N MET A 42 0.82 5.72 -5.64
CA MET A 42 -0.01 4.86 -4.80
C MET A 42 -1.39 5.49 -4.57
N ALA A 43 -1.45 6.77 -4.19
CA ALA A 43 -2.70 7.48 -3.98
C ALA A 43 -3.53 7.56 -5.26
N ALA A 44 -2.92 7.95 -6.38
CA ALA A 44 -3.59 8.07 -7.66
C ALA A 44 -4.15 6.72 -8.16
N SER A 45 -3.44 5.60 -7.91
CA SER A 45 -3.94 4.27 -8.24
C SER A 45 -5.14 3.84 -7.39
N ALA A 46 -5.16 4.17 -6.11
CA ALA A 46 -6.33 3.93 -5.25
C ALA A 46 -7.53 4.79 -5.69
N GLU A 47 -7.28 6.06 -6.00
CA GLU A 47 -8.32 6.96 -6.52
C GLU A 47 -8.89 6.51 -7.86
N LEU A 48 -8.06 5.89 -8.71
CA LEU A 48 -8.52 5.27 -9.96
C LEU A 48 -9.58 4.19 -9.69
N ALA A 49 -9.37 3.31 -8.70
CA ALA A 49 -10.36 2.30 -8.32
C ALA A 49 -11.63 2.92 -7.72
N PHE A 50 -11.49 3.92 -6.86
CA PHE A 50 -12.64 4.65 -6.31
C PHE A 50 -13.44 5.38 -7.38
N LYS A 51 -12.75 5.99 -8.34
CA LYS A 51 -13.38 6.62 -9.51
C LYS A 51 -14.10 5.61 -10.38
N GLU A 52 -13.50 4.47 -10.71
CA GLU A 52 -14.14 3.41 -11.49
C GLU A 52 -15.44 2.94 -10.82
N ALA A 53 -15.43 2.76 -9.51
CA ALA A 53 -16.62 2.38 -8.76
C ALA A 53 -17.71 3.47 -8.81
N SER A 54 -17.35 4.74 -8.62
CA SER A 54 -18.26 5.87 -8.69
C SER A 54 -18.89 6.01 -10.09
N ASP A 55 -18.05 5.98 -11.13
CA ASP A 55 -18.48 6.15 -12.53
C ASP A 55 -19.35 4.97 -13.01
N SER A 56 -19.24 3.82 -12.36
CA SER A 56 -20.06 2.65 -12.68
C SER A 56 -21.55 2.87 -12.47
N GLY A 57 -21.94 3.80 -11.58
CA GLY A 57 -23.31 4.02 -11.14
C GLY A 57 -23.95 2.83 -10.40
N SER A 58 -23.15 1.82 -10.01
CA SER A 58 -23.63 0.57 -9.41
C SER A 58 -23.31 0.45 -7.91
N LEU A 59 -22.44 1.31 -7.38
CA LEU A 59 -22.06 1.29 -5.97
C LEU A 59 -23.28 1.66 -5.11
N LEU A 60 -23.72 0.74 -4.24
CA LEU A 60 -24.84 0.93 -3.29
C LEU A 60 -26.09 1.59 -3.92
N GLY A 61 -26.36 1.30 -5.21
CA GLY A 61 -27.50 1.83 -5.92
C GLY A 61 -27.27 3.18 -6.58
N GLY A 62 -26.02 3.63 -6.73
CA GLY A 62 -25.64 4.85 -7.45
C GLY A 62 -24.85 5.87 -6.62
N GLU A 63 -24.43 5.48 -5.41
CA GLU A 63 -23.56 6.35 -4.57
C GLU A 63 -22.22 6.64 -5.26
N THR A 64 -21.65 7.79 -4.97
CA THR A 64 -20.32 8.21 -5.44
C THR A 64 -19.33 8.23 -4.29
N ILE A 65 -18.04 8.25 -4.60
CA ILE A 65 -16.96 8.28 -3.61
C ILE A 65 -16.24 9.63 -3.69
N SER A 66 -16.03 10.24 -2.53
CA SER A 66 -15.03 11.31 -2.34
C SER A 66 -13.87 10.81 -1.48
N VAL A 67 -12.70 11.40 -1.67
CA VAL A 67 -11.48 10.99 -0.99
C VAL A 67 -11.00 12.07 -0.03
N VAL A 68 -10.64 11.66 1.18
CA VAL A 68 -9.95 12.46 2.18
C VAL A 68 -8.53 11.95 2.29
N ARG A 69 -7.55 12.74 1.83
CA ARG A 69 -6.13 12.40 1.98
C ARG A 69 -5.58 12.92 3.31
N ALA A 70 -4.68 12.14 3.92
CA ALA A 70 -3.92 12.58 5.09
C ALA A 70 -2.49 12.02 5.04
N ASP A 71 -1.56 12.79 5.59
CA ASP A 71 -0.14 12.44 5.62
C ASP A 71 0.20 11.64 6.89
N SER A 72 0.72 10.43 6.71
CA SER A 72 1.21 9.58 7.80
C SER A 72 2.67 9.87 8.17
N THR A 73 3.36 10.70 7.41
CA THR A 73 4.81 10.97 7.52
C THR A 73 5.72 9.74 7.39
N CYS A 74 5.16 8.53 7.32
CA CYS A 74 5.85 7.23 7.28
C CYS A 74 6.55 6.83 8.59
N VAL A 75 7.12 7.75 9.36
CA VAL A 75 8.00 7.44 10.52
C VAL A 75 7.49 7.96 11.85
N ASP A 76 6.66 9.00 11.87
CA ASP A 76 6.11 9.57 13.11
C ASP A 76 4.74 8.95 13.44
N SER A 77 4.73 7.95 14.33
CA SER A 77 3.51 7.27 14.75
C SER A 77 2.51 8.17 15.46
N ALA A 78 2.94 9.25 16.13
CA ALA A 78 2.04 10.18 16.78
C ALA A 78 1.34 11.08 15.77
N ALA A 79 2.09 11.63 14.81
CA ALA A 79 1.54 12.41 13.70
C ALA A 79 0.59 11.57 12.84
N ALA A 80 0.96 10.33 12.52
CA ALA A 80 0.14 9.40 11.76
C ALA A 80 -1.18 9.05 12.47
N THR A 81 -1.14 8.84 13.79
CA THR A 81 -2.33 8.59 14.62
C THR A 81 -3.26 9.81 14.58
N ALA A 82 -2.73 11.02 14.80
CA ALA A 82 -3.52 12.25 14.74
C ALA A 82 -4.13 12.50 13.35
N ALA A 83 -3.38 12.22 12.28
CA ALA A 83 -3.89 12.31 10.91
C ALA A 83 -5.05 11.33 10.67
N ALA A 84 -4.95 10.10 11.16
CA ALA A 84 -6.00 9.09 11.04
C ALA A 84 -7.26 9.48 11.84
N GLU A 85 -7.11 10.01 13.05
CA GLU A 85 -8.23 10.55 13.83
C GLU A 85 -8.95 11.68 13.08
N GLY A 86 -8.18 12.59 12.46
CA GLY A 86 -8.71 13.67 11.65
C GLY A 86 -9.49 13.17 10.41
N VAL A 87 -9.05 12.08 9.80
CA VAL A 87 -9.76 11.42 8.68
C VAL A 87 -11.07 10.79 9.18
N ILE A 88 -11.03 10.09 10.32
CA ILE A 88 -12.24 9.47 10.91
C ILE A 88 -13.27 10.52 11.32
N ALA A 89 -12.84 11.66 11.88
CA ALA A 89 -13.71 12.76 12.25
C ALA A 89 -14.48 13.36 11.05
N GLN A 90 -13.96 13.20 9.82
CA GLN A 90 -14.64 13.60 8.59
C GLN A 90 -15.68 12.59 8.10
N GLY A 91 -15.86 11.47 8.81
CA GLY A 91 -16.90 10.49 8.55
C GLY A 91 -16.57 9.50 7.43
N VAL A 92 -15.30 9.16 7.21
CA VAL A 92 -14.91 8.15 6.23
C VAL A 92 -15.43 6.77 6.60
N ALA A 93 -15.82 5.99 5.60
CA ALA A 93 -16.33 4.63 5.76
C ALA A 93 -15.21 3.59 5.93
N ALA A 94 -14.08 3.79 5.25
CA ALA A 94 -12.90 2.92 5.32
C ALA A 94 -11.63 3.71 4.98
N ILE A 95 -10.46 3.10 5.21
CA ILE A 95 -9.14 3.69 4.96
C ILE A 95 -8.34 2.78 4.02
N MET A 96 -7.84 3.32 2.91
CA MET A 96 -6.73 2.77 2.16
C MET A 96 -5.43 3.35 2.71
N GLY A 97 -4.54 2.49 3.19
CA GLY A 97 -3.31 2.88 3.88
C GLY A 97 -3.16 2.14 5.21
N ALA A 98 -2.17 2.50 6.08
CA ALA A 98 -1.06 3.34 5.69
C ALA A 98 -0.03 2.52 4.89
N ASP A 99 1.07 3.16 4.51
CA ASP A 99 2.10 2.58 3.66
C ASP A 99 3.24 1.94 4.46
N CYS A 100 3.82 2.66 5.40
CA CYS A 100 4.98 2.25 6.18
C CYS A 100 4.55 1.43 7.41
N SER A 101 5.23 0.33 7.69
CA SER A 101 4.78 -0.69 8.66
C SER A 101 4.58 -0.16 10.09
N GLY A 102 5.49 0.68 10.60
CA GLY A 102 5.39 1.22 11.96
C GLY A 102 4.15 2.09 12.15
N VAL A 103 3.93 3.08 11.26
CA VAL A 103 2.74 3.95 11.31
C VAL A 103 1.46 3.17 10.99
N THR A 104 1.52 2.14 10.13
CA THR A 104 0.39 1.24 9.88
C THR A 104 -0.05 0.52 11.16
N GLY A 105 0.90 -0.07 11.89
CA GLY A 105 0.62 -0.72 13.18
C GLY A 105 0.06 0.24 14.21
N ALA A 106 0.62 1.46 14.30
CA ALA A 106 0.14 2.50 15.21
C ALA A 106 -1.30 2.94 14.89
N ILE A 107 -1.61 3.24 13.61
CA ILE A 107 -2.96 3.62 13.20
C ILE A 107 -3.94 2.46 13.39
N ALA A 108 -3.57 1.24 13.01
CA ALA A 108 -4.44 0.07 13.18
C ALA A 108 -4.81 -0.12 14.66
N THR A 109 -3.81 -0.12 15.55
CA THR A 109 -4.01 -0.38 16.98
C THR A 109 -4.74 0.75 17.69
N ASN A 110 -4.34 2.01 17.45
CA ASN A 110 -4.81 3.14 18.22
C ASN A 110 -6.07 3.80 17.66
N VAL A 111 -6.34 3.62 16.35
CA VAL A 111 -7.41 4.34 15.66
C VAL A 111 -8.38 3.38 14.94
N ALA A 112 -7.90 2.55 14.02
CA ALA A 112 -8.78 1.76 13.17
C ALA A 112 -9.59 0.72 13.96
N VAL A 113 -8.93 -0.10 14.76
CA VAL A 113 -9.57 -1.13 15.61
C VAL A 113 -10.52 -0.53 16.64
N PRO A 114 -10.13 0.48 17.45
CA PRO A 114 -11.03 1.09 18.42
C PRO A 114 -12.28 1.74 17.81
N ASN A 115 -12.17 2.26 16.57
CA ASN A 115 -13.29 2.88 15.87
C ASN A 115 -14.05 1.91 14.95
N GLY A 116 -13.65 0.63 14.92
CA GLY A 116 -14.27 -0.39 14.08
C GLY A 116 -14.22 -0.07 12.58
N ILE A 117 -13.16 0.59 12.10
CA ILE A 117 -13.02 1.01 10.71
C ILE A 117 -12.05 0.09 9.96
N VAL A 118 -12.44 -0.36 8.78
CA VAL A 118 -11.58 -1.16 7.91
C VAL A 118 -10.42 -0.32 7.40
N MET A 119 -9.22 -0.88 7.51
CA MET A 119 -7.99 -0.31 7.03
C MET A 119 -7.26 -1.35 6.17
N ILE A 120 -6.97 -1.03 4.90
CA ILE A 120 -6.24 -1.91 3.98
C ILE A 120 -4.96 -1.25 3.53
N SER A 121 -3.83 -1.77 4.00
CA SER A 121 -2.51 -1.27 3.61
C SER A 121 -2.07 -1.83 2.25
N PRO A 122 -1.58 -1.00 1.32
CA PRO A 122 -1.06 -1.46 0.04
C PRO A 122 0.38 -1.96 0.09
N SER A 123 1.16 -1.62 1.13
CA SER A 123 2.63 -1.76 1.12
C SER A 123 3.28 -2.08 2.46
N ALA A 124 2.56 -2.10 3.57
CA ALA A 124 3.14 -2.43 4.86
C ALA A 124 3.48 -3.93 4.95
N THR A 125 4.76 -4.27 4.94
CA THR A 125 5.26 -5.65 4.78
C THR A 125 5.76 -6.30 6.06
N SER A 126 5.98 -5.54 7.16
CA SER A 126 6.52 -6.10 8.41
C SER A 126 5.82 -7.40 8.85
N PRO A 127 6.57 -8.44 9.23
CA PRO A 127 6.00 -9.69 9.74
C PRO A 127 5.10 -9.50 10.96
N GLY A 128 5.42 -8.52 11.83
CA GLY A 128 4.65 -8.22 13.04
C GLY A 128 3.19 -7.83 12.78
N LEU A 129 2.90 -7.28 11.61
CA LEU A 129 1.53 -6.92 11.24
C LEU A 129 0.61 -8.13 11.00
N THR A 130 1.18 -9.31 10.75
CA THR A 130 0.38 -10.55 10.58
C THR A 130 -0.27 -11.01 11.88
N ASP A 131 0.41 -10.77 13.00
CA ASP A 131 -0.03 -11.21 14.33
C ASP A 131 -0.65 -10.07 15.14
N LEU A 132 -1.02 -8.97 14.48
CA LEU A 132 -1.65 -7.82 15.12
C LEU A 132 -3.04 -8.21 15.65
N ALA A 133 -3.36 -7.77 16.87
CA ALA A 133 -4.69 -7.96 17.45
C ALA A 133 -5.69 -6.96 16.83
N ASP A 134 -6.03 -7.16 15.57
CA ASP A 134 -6.78 -6.24 14.72
C ASP A 134 -8.29 -6.42 14.74
N ASN A 135 -8.79 -7.44 15.42
CA ASN A 135 -10.22 -7.79 15.45
C ASN A 135 -10.88 -7.90 14.06
N GLY A 136 -10.10 -8.16 13.01
CA GLY A 136 -10.57 -8.25 11.62
C GLY A 136 -10.83 -6.90 10.96
N PHE A 137 -10.20 -5.82 11.42
CA PHE A 137 -10.30 -4.49 10.82
C PHE A 137 -9.06 -4.07 10.02
N PHE A 138 -7.92 -4.77 10.18
CA PHE A 138 -6.73 -4.52 9.41
C PHE A 138 -6.48 -5.60 8.37
N PHE A 139 -6.15 -5.18 7.16
CA PHE A 139 -5.78 -6.04 6.03
C PHE A 139 -4.64 -5.40 5.25
N ARG A 140 -3.98 -6.18 4.39
CA ARG A 140 -2.97 -5.67 3.46
C ARG A 140 -2.98 -6.43 2.15
N THR A 141 -2.67 -5.73 1.07
CA THR A 141 -2.47 -6.31 -0.26
C THR A 141 -1.00 -6.58 -0.57
N ALA A 142 -0.07 -6.15 0.29
CA ALA A 142 1.33 -6.51 0.23
C ALA A 142 1.61 -7.84 0.95
N PRO A 143 2.54 -8.67 0.44
CA PRO A 143 3.00 -9.87 1.15
C PRO A 143 3.84 -9.52 2.38
N SER A 144 3.96 -10.47 3.31
CA SER A 144 4.83 -10.33 4.47
C SER A 144 6.31 -10.48 4.10
N ASP A 145 7.19 -9.73 4.78
CA ASP A 145 8.65 -9.86 4.71
C ASP A 145 9.18 -11.22 5.17
N LYS A 146 8.35 -12.04 5.80
CA LYS A 146 8.64 -13.47 5.94
C LYS A 146 9.04 -14.10 4.62
N ARG A 147 8.37 -13.74 3.53
CA ARG A 147 8.70 -14.18 2.17
C ARG A 147 9.70 -13.24 1.52
N GLY A 148 9.58 -11.93 1.72
CA GLY A 148 10.46 -10.89 1.15
C GLY A 148 11.92 -11.13 1.48
N GLY A 149 12.25 -11.35 2.76
CA GLY A 149 13.61 -11.62 3.21
C GLY A 149 14.22 -12.89 2.59
N GLN A 150 13.42 -13.96 2.43
CA GLN A 150 13.89 -15.17 1.76
C GLN A 150 14.17 -14.92 0.27
N VAL A 151 13.29 -14.23 -0.44
CA VAL A 151 13.48 -13.88 -1.86
C VAL A 151 14.70 -13.00 -2.06
N LEU A 152 14.93 -12.04 -1.15
CA LEU A 152 16.12 -11.19 -1.17
C LEU A 152 17.39 -12.01 -0.96
N ALA A 153 17.38 -13.00 -0.06
CA ALA A 153 18.51 -13.91 0.15
C ALA A 153 18.75 -14.84 -1.04
N ASP A 154 17.69 -15.34 -1.68
CA ASP A 154 17.78 -16.12 -2.92
C ASP A 154 18.46 -15.28 -4.03
N ALA A 155 18.03 -14.04 -4.22
CA ALA A 155 18.60 -13.12 -5.19
C ALA A 155 20.06 -12.74 -4.87
N THR A 156 20.41 -12.59 -3.59
CA THR A 156 21.79 -12.37 -3.12
C THR A 156 22.69 -13.55 -3.50
N LYS A 157 22.21 -14.79 -3.28
CA LYS A 157 22.91 -16.01 -3.68
C LYS A 157 23.11 -16.09 -5.19
N ASP A 158 22.09 -15.77 -5.98
CA ASP A 158 22.12 -15.83 -7.45
C ASP A 158 23.15 -14.83 -8.03
N LYS A 159 23.35 -13.69 -7.35
CA LYS A 159 24.44 -12.72 -7.62
C LYS A 159 25.80 -13.21 -7.16
N LYS A 160 25.91 -14.41 -6.52
CA LYS A 160 27.15 -15.02 -6.00
C LYS A 160 27.84 -14.21 -4.89
N ILE A 161 27.11 -13.37 -4.18
CA ILE A 161 27.55 -12.63 -3.00
C ILE A 161 27.70 -13.65 -1.86
N LYS A 162 28.83 -13.65 -1.15
CA LYS A 162 29.15 -14.63 -0.09
C LYS A 162 29.15 -14.02 1.30
N SER A 163 29.25 -12.69 1.37
CA SER A 163 29.27 -11.96 2.64
C SER A 163 28.58 -10.60 2.48
N VAL A 164 27.77 -10.22 3.50
CA VAL A 164 26.97 -9.00 3.48
C VAL A 164 27.09 -8.28 4.81
N ALA A 165 27.40 -6.98 4.77
CA ALA A 165 27.16 -6.07 5.87
C ALA A 165 25.73 -5.57 5.78
N ILE A 166 24.96 -5.57 6.85
CA ILE A 166 23.54 -5.17 6.85
C ILE A 166 23.40 -3.86 7.59
N THR A 167 22.74 -2.88 6.96
CA THR A 167 22.18 -1.76 7.67
C THR A 167 20.66 -1.73 7.43
N TYR A 168 19.90 -1.44 8.47
CA TYR A 168 18.45 -1.36 8.38
C TYR A 168 17.91 -0.10 9.07
N GLN A 169 16.89 0.48 8.50
CA GLN A 169 16.20 1.62 9.09
C GLN A 169 15.56 1.20 10.42
N ASN A 170 15.76 2.00 11.47
CA ASN A 170 15.33 1.69 12.84
C ASN A 170 13.80 1.79 12.99
N SER A 171 13.10 0.83 12.41
CA SER A 171 11.64 0.69 12.44
C SER A 171 11.20 -0.76 12.38
N ASP A 172 9.90 -0.99 12.55
CA ASP A 172 9.28 -2.32 12.41
C ASP A 172 9.50 -2.94 11.03
N TYR A 173 9.56 -2.10 9.96
CA TYR A 173 9.86 -2.55 8.61
C TYR A 173 11.32 -2.97 8.49
N GLY A 174 12.25 -2.03 8.73
CA GLY A 174 13.67 -2.29 8.51
C GLY A 174 14.18 -3.45 9.35
N LYS A 175 13.84 -3.49 10.64
CA LYS A 175 14.20 -4.59 11.56
C LYS A 175 13.55 -5.91 11.14
N GLY A 176 12.27 -5.89 10.81
CA GLY A 176 11.53 -7.09 10.40
C GLY A 176 12.11 -7.73 9.13
N LEU A 177 12.38 -6.91 8.10
CA LEU A 177 13.00 -7.37 6.86
C LEU A 177 14.43 -7.88 7.11
N ALA A 178 15.24 -7.17 7.92
CA ALA A 178 16.61 -7.59 8.26
C ALA A 178 16.65 -8.95 8.96
N ASP A 179 15.74 -9.20 9.90
CA ASP A 179 15.66 -10.49 10.59
C ASP A 179 15.31 -11.63 9.63
N MET A 180 14.32 -11.43 8.75
CA MET A 180 13.95 -12.45 7.76
C MET A 180 15.05 -12.66 6.71
N TYR A 181 15.71 -11.59 6.29
CA TYR A 181 16.83 -11.67 5.36
C TYR A 181 18.01 -12.45 5.95
N LYS A 182 18.37 -12.22 7.22
CA LYS A 182 19.41 -13.01 7.91
C LYS A 182 19.09 -14.50 7.96
N ILE A 183 17.84 -14.86 8.23
CA ILE A 183 17.39 -16.26 8.20
C ILE A 183 17.61 -16.86 6.80
N GLY A 184 17.23 -16.12 5.75
CA GLY A 184 17.45 -16.53 4.37
C GLY A 184 18.93 -16.67 4.02
N LEU A 185 19.76 -15.70 4.39
CA LEU A 185 21.22 -15.75 4.18
C LEU A 185 21.86 -16.96 4.84
N ALA A 186 21.47 -17.24 6.09
CA ALA A 186 21.97 -18.41 6.83
C ALA A 186 21.62 -19.73 6.12
N SER A 187 20.43 -19.84 5.53
CA SER A 187 20.02 -21.02 4.76
C SER A 187 20.89 -21.27 3.52
N HIS A 188 21.52 -20.23 3.01
CA HIS A 188 22.44 -20.27 1.84
C HIS A 188 23.92 -20.29 2.23
N GLY A 189 24.26 -20.26 3.52
CA GLY A 189 25.63 -20.18 3.99
C GLY A 189 26.32 -18.84 3.69
N ILE A 190 25.56 -17.78 3.45
CA ILE A 190 26.07 -16.42 3.22
C ILE A 190 26.35 -15.76 4.57
N LYS A 191 27.56 -15.23 4.72
CA LYS A 191 28.01 -14.65 6.00
C LYS A 191 27.45 -13.23 6.17
N VAL A 192 26.84 -12.96 7.33
CA VAL A 192 26.58 -11.59 7.79
C VAL A 192 27.83 -11.11 8.53
N THR A 193 28.43 -10.02 8.07
CA THR A 193 29.67 -9.46 8.62
C THR A 193 29.42 -8.44 9.72
N ALA A 194 28.37 -7.64 9.54
CA ALA A 194 27.88 -6.67 10.51
C ALA A 194 26.36 -6.51 10.38
N GLU A 195 25.73 -6.03 11.45
CA GLU A 195 24.35 -5.59 11.47
C GLU A 195 24.25 -4.30 12.27
N LEU A 196 23.67 -3.25 11.68
CA LEU A 196 23.61 -1.91 12.24
C LEU A 196 22.28 -1.24 11.90
N ALA A 197 21.61 -0.69 12.90
CA ALA A 197 20.46 0.20 12.63
C ALA A 197 20.93 1.59 12.20
N HIS A 198 20.15 2.22 11.30
CA HIS A 198 20.31 3.63 10.96
C HIS A 198 19.02 4.39 11.13
N GLU A 199 19.11 5.69 11.38
CA GLU A 199 17.99 6.60 11.44
C GLU A 199 17.83 7.35 10.10
N ASP A 200 16.60 7.71 9.75
CA ASP A 200 16.33 8.59 8.62
C ASP A 200 16.63 10.07 8.95
N GLY A 201 16.74 10.91 7.93
CA GLY A 201 16.84 12.36 8.07
C GLY A 201 18.17 12.89 8.58
N LYS A 202 19.22 12.05 8.65
CA LYS A 202 20.57 12.51 8.99
C LYS A 202 21.22 13.23 7.80
N ALA A 203 22.00 14.25 8.08
CA ALA A 203 22.75 14.98 7.08
C ALA A 203 23.98 14.20 6.56
N ASP A 204 24.49 13.22 7.32
CA ASP A 204 25.69 12.45 7.00
C ASP A 204 25.59 11.03 7.57
N TYR A 205 25.97 10.05 6.76
CA TYR A 205 25.98 8.61 7.09
C TYR A 205 27.40 8.01 7.06
N SER A 206 28.45 8.83 7.02
CA SER A 206 29.84 8.37 6.92
C SER A 206 30.24 7.48 8.11
N SER A 207 29.72 7.73 9.31
CA SER A 207 30.02 6.92 10.51
C SER A 207 29.42 5.51 10.44
N GLU A 208 28.19 5.38 9.95
CA GLU A 208 27.54 4.09 9.73
C GLU A 208 28.30 3.29 8.66
N VAL A 209 28.60 3.96 7.53
CA VAL A 209 29.35 3.32 6.44
C VAL A 209 30.75 2.91 6.88
N ALA A 210 31.48 3.72 7.63
CA ALA A 210 32.79 3.35 8.16
C ALA A 210 32.72 2.12 9.10
N THR A 211 31.69 2.01 9.91
CA THR A 211 31.46 0.86 10.77
C THR A 211 31.23 -0.40 9.96
N LEU A 212 30.36 -0.34 8.93
CA LEU A 212 30.08 -1.45 8.04
C LEU A 212 31.32 -1.85 7.22
N ALA A 213 32.06 -0.88 6.71
CA ALA A 213 33.31 -1.09 5.97
C ALA A 213 34.38 -1.79 6.81
N SER A 214 34.51 -1.43 8.09
CA SER A 214 35.45 -2.05 9.00
C SER A 214 35.16 -3.55 9.22
N ALA A 215 33.91 -3.97 9.14
CA ALA A 215 33.50 -5.37 9.21
C ALA A 215 33.70 -6.11 7.88
N GLY A 216 33.79 -5.36 6.76
CA GLY A 216 33.93 -5.87 5.41
C GLY A 216 32.68 -6.57 4.90
N GLY A 217 32.75 -7.10 3.68
CA GLY A 217 31.68 -7.81 3.00
C GLY A 217 31.78 -7.62 1.48
N ASP A 218 31.21 -8.55 0.72
CA ASP A 218 31.12 -8.44 -0.74
C ASP A 218 30.08 -7.39 -1.16
N ALA A 219 29.12 -7.09 -0.27
CA ALA A 219 28.04 -6.12 -0.49
C ALA A 219 27.57 -5.52 0.84
N VAL A 220 26.91 -4.38 0.75
CA VAL A 220 26.12 -3.83 1.85
C VAL A 220 24.62 -3.96 1.52
N ALA A 221 23.85 -4.53 2.46
CA ALA A 221 22.38 -4.51 2.37
C ALA A 221 21.86 -3.23 3.04
N VAL A 222 21.05 -2.48 2.31
CA VAL A 222 20.35 -1.27 2.79
C VAL A 222 18.86 -1.58 2.83
N LEU A 223 18.37 -1.88 4.04
CA LEU A 223 17.00 -2.32 4.30
C LEU A 223 16.23 -1.20 4.99
N GLY A 224 15.71 -0.28 4.22
CA GLY A 224 15.08 0.93 4.71
C GLY A 224 14.27 1.63 3.64
N TYR A 225 14.15 2.93 3.77
CA TYR A 225 13.36 3.77 2.90
C TYR A 225 14.22 4.67 2.01
N LEU A 226 13.70 4.92 0.80
CA LEU A 226 14.44 5.46 -0.34
C LEU A 226 14.91 6.90 -0.16
N ASP A 227 14.01 7.83 0.19
CA ASP A 227 14.21 9.25 -0.05
C ASP A 227 15.09 9.97 0.99
N GLN A 228 15.44 9.32 2.08
CA GLN A 228 16.28 9.87 3.14
C GLN A 228 17.48 8.97 3.45
N GLY A 229 17.39 8.14 4.51
CA GLY A 229 18.50 7.32 4.99
C GLY A 229 19.06 6.37 3.95
N GLY A 230 18.22 5.75 3.16
CA GLY A 230 18.64 4.79 2.14
C GLY A 230 19.56 5.40 1.09
N LYS A 231 19.17 6.51 0.47
CA LYS A 231 20.02 7.22 -0.50
C LYS A 231 21.29 7.78 0.17
N GLY A 232 21.17 8.30 1.39
CA GLY A 232 22.32 8.83 2.12
C GLY A 232 23.40 7.80 2.40
N ILE A 233 23.01 6.58 2.76
CA ILE A 233 23.95 5.46 2.98
C ILE A 233 24.61 5.03 1.68
N ILE A 234 23.84 4.88 0.59
CA ILE A 234 24.41 4.54 -0.72
C ILE A 234 25.42 5.59 -1.16
N GLN A 235 25.07 6.89 -1.05
CA GLN A 235 25.97 7.98 -1.39
C GLN A 235 27.26 7.93 -0.57
N ALA A 236 27.17 7.81 0.75
CA ALA A 236 28.34 7.74 1.62
C ALA A 236 29.22 6.52 1.33
N ALA A 237 28.62 5.38 0.97
CA ALA A 237 29.35 4.16 0.59
C ALA A 237 30.12 4.34 -0.72
N LEU A 238 29.51 4.96 -1.71
CA LEU A 238 30.14 5.27 -3.01
C LEU A 238 31.25 6.31 -2.85
N ASP A 239 30.99 7.39 -2.14
CA ASP A 239 31.95 8.48 -1.93
C ASP A 239 33.23 8.03 -1.20
N SER A 240 33.06 7.13 -0.23
CA SER A 240 34.20 6.55 0.50
C SER A 240 34.88 5.38 -0.24
N GLY A 241 34.24 4.85 -1.30
CA GLY A 241 34.70 3.62 -1.97
C GLY A 241 34.61 2.37 -1.10
N ALA A 242 33.81 2.41 -0.02
CA ALA A 242 33.68 1.30 0.92
C ALA A 242 32.90 0.12 0.34
N PHE A 243 31.87 0.41 -0.43
CA PHE A 243 31.04 -0.59 -1.14
C PHE A 243 30.61 -0.06 -2.50
N ASP A 244 30.56 -0.93 -3.49
CA ASP A 244 30.05 -0.69 -4.84
C ASP A 244 28.95 -1.68 -5.26
N THR A 245 28.55 -2.52 -4.33
CA THR A 245 27.53 -3.56 -4.53
C THR A 245 26.51 -3.48 -3.40
N PHE A 246 25.23 -3.26 -3.77
CA PHE A 246 24.15 -3.05 -2.82
C PHE A 246 23.11 -4.18 -2.93
N VAL A 247 22.55 -4.56 -1.78
CA VAL A 247 21.37 -5.42 -1.69
C VAL A 247 20.25 -4.59 -1.10
N LEU A 248 19.16 -4.40 -1.85
CA LEU A 248 18.14 -3.44 -1.53
C LEU A 248 16.79 -4.09 -1.29
N GLY A 249 16.14 -3.72 -0.19
CA GLY A 249 14.75 -4.06 0.07
C GLY A 249 13.78 -3.28 -0.80
N ASP A 250 12.53 -3.65 -0.74
CA ASP A 250 11.42 -3.08 -1.54
C ASP A 250 11.19 -1.58 -1.30
N GLY A 251 11.35 -1.12 -0.05
CA GLY A 251 11.26 0.31 0.30
C GLY A 251 12.35 1.19 -0.30
N MET A 252 13.39 0.58 -0.91
CA MET A 252 14.48 1.29 -1.60
C MET A 252 14.24 1.44 -3.11
N ILE A 253 13.20 0.82 -3.68
CA ILE A 253 13.00 0.77 -5.13
C ILE A 253 12.09 1.91 -5.57
N GLY A 254 12.61 2.77 -6.45
CA GLY A 254 11.87 3.87 -7.04
C GLY A 254 12.69 4.59 -8.10
N GLN A 255 12.04 5.40 -8.94
CA GLN A 255 12.69 6.14 -10.02
C GLN A 255 13.77 7.08 -9.47
N SER A 256 13.53 7.70 -8.31
CA SER A 256 14.48 8.62 -7.69
C SER A 256 15.80 7.96 -7.27
N LEU A 257 15.84 6.65 -7.05
CA LEU A 257 17.09 5.90 -6.83
C LEU A 257 17.88 5.77 -8.13
N VAL A 258 17.21 5.43 -9.22
CA VAL A 258 17.82 5.29 -10.55
C VAL A 258 18.33 6.63 -11.04
N ASP A 259 17.58 7.70 -10.81
CA ASP A 259 17.97 9.06 -11.19
C ASP A 259 19.21 9.54 -10.40
N ALA A 260 19.34 9.13 -9.13
CA ALA A 260 20.47 9.51 -8.28
C ALA A 260 21.75 8.74 -8.60
N PHE A 261 21.65 7.43 -8.80
CA PHE A 261 22.84 6.55 -8.82
C PHE A 261 23.04 5.78 -10.12
N GLY A 262 22.01 5.63 -10.94
CA GLY A 262 22.08 5.06 -12.29
C GLY A 262 23.01 3.85 -12.41
N LYS A 263 24.15 4.03 -13.08
CA LYS A 263 25.13 2.98 -13.37
C LYS A 263 25.85 2.44 -12.13
N ASP A 264 25.93 3.21 -11.06
CA ASP A 264 26.61 2.77 -9.83
C ASP A 264 25.86 1.62 -9.14
N LEU A 265 24.63 1.33 -9.58
CA LEU A 265 23.82 0.20 -9.09
C LEU A 265 23.88 -1.05 -9.99
N GLU A 266 24.64 -1.08 -11.08
CA GLU A 266 24.66 -2.22 -12.04
C GLU A 266 25.06 -3.56 -11.37
N LYS A 267 25.91 -3.51 -10.35
CA LYS A 267 26.31 -4.71 -9.60
C LYS A 267 25.31 -5.13 -8.53
N SER A 268 24.36 -4.27 -8.22
CA SER A 268 23.45 -4.41 -7.11
C SER A 268 22.29 -5.37 -7.42
N VAL A 269 21.56 -5.76 -6.39
CA VAL A 269 20.33 -6.54 -6.49
C VAL A 269 19.27 -5.92 -5.61
N ALA A 270 18.05 -5.89 -6.11
CA ALA A 270 16.91 -5.41 -5.38
C ALA A 270 15.71 -6.35 -5.59
N THR A 271 14.87 -6.50 -4.58
CA THR A 271 13.63 -7.25 -4.71
C THR A 271 12.45 -6.45 -4.17
N ARG A 272 11.32 -6.55 -4.84
CA ARG A 272 10.06 -5.96 -4.37
C ARG A 272 8.89 -6.92 -4.62
N PRO A 273 7.80 -6.78 -3.89
CA PRO A 273 6.54 -7.37 -4.30
C PRO A 273 6.22 -6.97 -5.74
N GLY A 274 5.83 -7.93 -6.54
CA GLY A 274 5.49 -7.71 -7.95
C GLY A 274 4.18 -8.37 -8.28
N SER A 275 3.50 -7.81 -9.27
CA SER A 275 2.25 -8.32 -9.78
C SER A 275 2.46 -8.89 -11.18
N GLN A 276 1.83 -10.02 -11.47
CA GLN A 276 2.00 -10.72 -12.74
C GLN A 276 0.66 -11.33 -13.21
N GLY A 277 0.63 -11.68 -14.51
CA GLY A 277 -0.49 -12.37 -15.10
C GLY A 277 -1.65 -11.45 -15.47
N LYS A 278 -2.81 -12.06 -15.70
CA LYS A 278 -3.98 -11.39 -16.29
C LYS A 278 -4.43 -10.12 -15.54
N GLY A 279 -4.28 -10.09 -14.22
CA GLY A 279 -4.61 -8.88 -13.45
C GLY A 279 -3.76 -7.69 -13.87
N MET A 280 -2.43 -7.89 -13.94
CA MET A 280 -1.51 -6.84 -14.40
C MET A 280 -1.73 -6.47 -15.87
N ASP A 281 -1.95 -7.47 -16.75
CA ASP A 281 -2.23 -7.24 -18.17
C ASP A 281 -3.44 -6.32 -18.38
N LEU A 282 -4.43 -6.39 -17.49
CA LEU A 282 -5.63 -5.55 -17.52
C LEU A 282 -5.48 -4.23 -16.77
N PHE A 283 -4.63 -4.18 -15.72
CA PHE A 283 -4.34 -2.96 -14.98
C PHE A 283 -3.54 -1.95 -15.83
N VAL A 284 -2.52 -2.42 -16.56
CA VAL A 284 -1.63 -1.55 -17.34
C VAL A 284 -2.40 -0.59 -18.25
N PRO A 285 -3.33 -1.02 -19.12
CA PRO A 285 -4.01 -0.10 -20.03
C PRO A 285 -4.90 0.91 -19.31
N ILE A 286 -5.55 0.55 -18.20
CA ILE A 286 -6.39 1.49 -17.44
C ILE A 286 -5.55 2.51 -16.66
N ALA A 287 -4.40 2.08 -16.12
CA ALA A 287 -3.47 2.98 -15.45
C ALA A 287 -2.87 3.99 -16.44
N VAL A 288 -2.39 3.53 -17.61
CA VAL A 288 -1.88 4.41 -18.68
C VAL A 288 -2.95 5.40 -19.17
N ALA A 289 -4.20 4.94 -19.33
CA ALA A 289 -5.31 5.82 -19.73
C ALA A 289 -5.65 6.89 -18.68
N ALA A 290 -5.22 6.68 -17.43
CA ALA A 290 -5.34 7.62 -16.32
C ALA A 290 -4.05 8.41 -16.03
N ASP A 291 -3.10 8.42 -16.98
CA ASP A 291 -1.78 9.08 -16.87
C ASP A 291 -0.95 8.58 -15.66
N LEU A 292 -1.14 7.31 -15.26
CA LEU A 292 -0.37 6.68 -14.20
C LEU A 292 0.77 5.83 -14.77
N VAL A 293 1.84 5.66 -13.99
CA VAL A 293 2.93 4.72 -14.27
C VAL A 293 2.53 3.35 -13.70
N PRO A 294 2.14 2.37 -14.53
CA PRO A 294 1.59 1.11 -14.03
C PRO A 294 2.58 0.28 -13.21
N ASP A 295 3.88 0.42 -13.50
CA ASP A 295 4.97 -0.30 -12.85
C ASP A 295 5.57 0.47 -11.65
N ALA A 296 4.99 1.61 -11.27
CA ALA A 296 5.39 2.30 -10.04
C ALA A 296 5.20 1.37 -8.83
N PRO A 297 6.15 1.39 -7.88
CA PRO A 297 6.05 0.56 -6.68
C PRO A 297 4.70 0.72 -5.99
N TYR A 298 4.07 -0.40 -5.68
CA TYR A 298 2.78 -0.49 -4.99
C TYR A 298 1.57 0.18 -5.68
N ALA A 299 1.71 0.70 -6.90
CA ALA A 299 0.58 1.28 -7.65
C ALA A 299 -0.56 0.26 -7.79
N ALA A 300 -0.25 -0.93 -8.29
CA ALA A 300 -1.23 -1.99 -8.49
C ALA A 300 -1.86 -2.48 -7.18
N SER A 301 -1.07 -2.67 -6.11
CA SER A 301 -1.60 -3.08 -4.79
C SER A 301 -2.44 -1.99 -4.13
N SER A 302 -2.20 -0.71 -4.43
CA SER A 302 -3.04 0.41 -3.98
C SER A 302 -4.41 0.41 -4.67
N TYR A 303 -4.43 0.14 -5.99
CA TYR A 303 -5.68 -0.10 -6.71
C TYR A 303 -6.45 -1.26 -6.10
N ASP A 304 -5.77 -2.39 -5.83
CA ASP A 304 -6.38 -3.58 -5.24
C ASP A 304 -6.95 -3.30 -3.84
N ALA A 305 -6.23 -2.58 -2.99
CA ALA A 305 -6.69 -2.22 -1.65
C ALA A 305 -7.99 -1.41 -1.71
N ALA A 306 -8.04 -0.40 -2.58
CA ALA A 306 -9.24 0.42 -2.80
C ALA A 306 -10.40 -0.39 -3.41
N ALA A 307 -10.12 -1.24 -4.39
CA ALA A 307 -11.10 -2.11 -5.02
C ALA A 307 -11.73 -3.11 -4.02
N LEU A 308 -10.92 -3.69 -3.12
CA LEU A 308 -11.40 -4.59 -2.06
C LEU A 308 -12.32 -3.86 -1.08
N ILE A 309 -12.00 -2.63 -0.69
CA ILE A 309 -12.87 -1.79 0.16
C ILE A 309 -14.24 -1.62 -0.51
N VAL A 310 -14.24 -1.22 -1.77
CA VAL A 310 -15.48 -0.96 -2.54
C VAL A 310 -16.32 -2.22 -2.70
N LEU A 311 -15.69 -3.35 -3.06
CA LEU A 311 -16.39 -4.62 -3.23
C LEU A 311 -16.93 -5.16 -1.89
N ALA A 312 -16.17 -5.03 -0.80
CA ALA A 312 -16.64 -5.42 0.53
C ALA A 312 -17.82 -4.57 0.99
N MET A 313 -17.80 -3.26 0.69
CA MET A 313 -18.89 -2.33 0.96
C MET A 313 -20.16 -2.72 0.18
N GLN A 314 -20.04 -3.01 -1.11
CA GLN A 314 -21.16 -3.50 -1.93
C GLN A 314 -21.70 -4.84 -1.42
N ALA A 315 -20.82 -5.75 -1.01
CA ALA A 315 -21.22 -7.04 -0.46
C ALA A 315 -21.99 -6.89 0.86
N SER A 316 -21.66 -5.90 1.67
CA SER A 316 -22.39 -5.58 2.91
C SER A 316 -23.72 -4.88 2.65
N GLY A 317 -23.93 -4.30 1.46
CA GLY A 317 -25.09 -3.48 1.12
C GLY A 317 -25.19 -2.18 1.93
N SER A 318 -24.09 -1.73 2.56
CA SER A 318 -24.08 -0.63 3.51
C SER A 318 -22.68 -0.04 3.66
N THR A 319 -22.62 1.21 4.13
CA THR A 319 -21.38 1.88 4.58
C THR A 319 -21.05 1.58 6.05
N ASP A 320 -21.81 0.71 6.70
CA ASP A 320 -21.55 0.30 8.10
C ASP A 320 -20.20 -0.42 8.22
N ARG A 321 -19.33 0.12 9.06
CA ARG A 321 -17.94 -0.29 9.21
C ARG A 321 -17.78 -1.76 9.61
N ALA A 322 -18.57 -2.22 10.58
CA ALA A 322 -18.49 -3.59 11.07
C ALA A 322 -18.99 -4.61 10.05
N SER A 323 -20.00 -4.23 9.26
CA SER A 323 -20.52 -5.07 8.17
C SER A 323 -19.51 -5.15 7.02
N LEU A 324 -18.81 -4.04 6.71
CA LEU A 324 -17.78 -3.99 5.69
C LEU A 324 -16.63 -4.96 6.05
N ALA A 325 -16.12 -4.91 7.29
CA ALA A 325 -15.00 -5.75 7.74
C ALA A 325 -15.24 -7.25 7.50
N LYS A 326 -16.46 -7.73 7.78
CA LYS A 326 -16.84 -9.15 7.60
C LYS A 326 -16.77 -9.61 6.15
N ASN A 327 -16.87 -8.70 5.19
CA ASN A 327 -16.94 -9.04 3.76
C ASN A 327 -15.58 -8.93 3.04
N VAL A 328 -14.55 -8.32 3.63
CA VAL A 328 -13.24 -8.12 2.96
C VAL A 328 -12.64 -9.45 2.52
N MET A 329 -12.53 -10.41 3.42
CA MET A 329 -11.93 -11.72 3.10
C MET A 329 -12.79 -12.54 2.14
N ASP A 330 -14.12 -12.42 2.22
CA ASP A 330 -15.04 -13.15 1.33
C ASP A 330 -14.90 -12.65 -0.12
N VAL A 331 -14.83 -11.34 -0.35
CA VAL A 331 -14.62 -10.79 -1.71
C VAL A 331 -13.20 -11.01 -2.20
N ALA A 332 -12.21 -11.05 -1.30
CA ALA A 332 -10.82 -11.28 -1.66
C ALA A 332 -10.54 -12.73 -2.03
N ASN A 333 -10.99 -13.69 -1.22
CA ASN A 333 -10.56 -15.10 -1.27
C ASN A 333 -11.72 -16.11 -1.39
N GLY A 334 -12.96 -15.68 -1.30
CA GLY A 334 -14.12 -16.55 -1.39
C GLY A 334 -14.25 -17.19 -2.77
N PRO A 335 -15.04 -18.27 -2.88
CA PRO A 335 -15.39 -18.83 -4.18
C PRO A 335 -16.38 -17.94 -4.91
N GLY A 336 -16.20 -17.73 -6.23
CA GLY A 336 -17.14 -16.92 -7.00
C GLY A 336 -16.66 -16.53 -8.38
N THR A 337 -17.35 -15.56 -8.98
CA THR A 337 -16.95 -15.00 -10.29
C THR A 337 -15.69 -14.17 -10.13
N LYS A 338 -14.70 -14.40 -10.97
CA LYS A 338 -13.46 -13.64 -10.99
C LYS A 338 -13.70 -12.22 -11.47
N ILE A 339 -13.17 -11.25 -10.72
CA ILE A 339 -13.17 -9.83 -11.03
C ILE A 339 -11.74 -9.35 -11.20
N TYR A 340 -11.51 -8.55 -12.23
CA TYR A 340 -10.21 -8.01 -12.61
C TYR A 340 -10.23 -6.48 -12.58
N PRO A 341 -9.06 -5.81 -12.61
CA PRO A 341 -8.99 -4.38 -12.82
C PRO A 341 -9.78 -3.95 -14.08
N GLY A 342 -10.56 -2.86 -13.97
CA GLY A 342 -11.47 -2.41 -15.01
C GLY A 342 -12.83 -3.14 -15.04
N GLU A 343 -13.05 -4.11 -14.15
CA GLU A 343 -14.33 -4.85 -14.05
C GLU A 343 -15.10 -4.55 -12.74
N LEU A 344 -14.81 -3.45 -12.04
CA LEU A 344 -15.49 -3.14 -10.77
C LEU A 344 -16.99 -3.03 -10.96
N LYS A 345 -17.48 -2.40 -12.04
CA LYS A 345 -18.92 -2.38 -12.36
C LYS A 345 -19.52 -3.78 -12.37
N LYS A 346 -18.90 -4.74 -13.05
CA LYS A 346 -19.34 -6.14 -13.10
C LYS A 346 -19.39 -6.76 -11.70
N GLY A 347 -18.36 -6.50 -10.87
CA GLY A 347 -18.31 -6.97 -9.48
C GLY A 347 -19.46 -6.41 -8.65
N LEU A 348 -19.67 -5.10 -8.71
CA LEU A 348 -20.75 -4.40 -8.00
C LEU A 348 -22.14 -4.92 -8.42
N ASP A 349 -22.38 -5.07 -9.73
CA ASP A 349 -23.65 -5.60 -10.26
C ASP A 349 -23.93 -7.07 -9.82
N LEU A 350 -22.88 -7.88 -9.71
CA LEU A 350 -23.00 -9.26 -9.22
C LEU A 350 -23.36 -9.31 -7.73
N LEU A 351 -22.66 -8.51 -6.93
CA LEU A 351 -22.91 -8.42 -5.49
C LEU A 351 -24.29 -7.87 -5.19
N ALA A 352 -24.76 -6.85 -5.92
CA ALA A 352 -26.13 -6.33 -5.81
C ALA A 352 -27.21 -7.41 -6.05
N LYS A 353 -26.89 -8.44 -6.85
CA LYS A 353 -27.77 -9.61 -7.11
C LYS A 353 -27.54 -10.77 -6.13
N GLY A 354 -26.80 -10.57 -5.05
CA GLY A 354 -26.45 -11.60 -4.08
C GLY A 354 -25.54 -12.72 -4.62
N LYS A 355 -24.81 -12.46 -5.71
CA LYS A 355 -23.85 -13.40 -6.27
C LYS A 355 -22.51 -13.30 -5.57
N LYS A 356 -21.81 -14.41 -5.41
CA LYS A 356 -20.45 -14.43 -4.88
C LYS A 356 -19.44 -14.12 -5.98
N LEU A 357 -18.40 -13.40 -5.61
CA LEU A 357 -17.25 -13.12 -6.45
C LEU A 357 -15.94 -13.46 -5.73
N THR A 358 -14.87 -13.46 -6.46
CA THR A 358 -13.50 -13.54 -5.92
C THR A 358 -12.58 -12.64 -6.71
N THR A 359 -11.69 -11.97 -6.00
CA THR A 359 -10.59 -11.22 -6.57
C THR A 359 -9.28 -11.99 -6.47
N LYS A 360 -9.32 -13.22 -5.88
CA LYS A 360 -8.14 -14.05 -5.61
C LYS A 360 -7.25 -14.16 -6.84
N VAL A 361 -6.03 -13.63 -6.74
CA VAL A 361 -5.00 -13.68 -7.81
C VAL A 361 -5.36 -12.87 -9.05
N GLN A 362 -6.44 -12.12 -9.06
CA GLN A 362 -7.01 -11.54 -10.28
C GLN A 362 -7.11 -10.02 -10.25
N LEU A 363 -7.20 -9.42 -9.10
CA LEU A 363 -6.63 -8.11 -8.87
C LEU A 363 -5.11 -8.31 -8.92
N VAL A 364 -4.34 -7.29 -8.93
CA VAL A 364 -2.94 -7.42 -9.34
C VAL A 364 -2.12 -8.26 -8.38
N LEU A 365 -2.57 -8.49 -7.12
CA LEU A 365 -1.79 -9.28 -6.17
C LEU A 365 -2.58 -10.16 -5.22
N LEU A 366 -1.85 -11.10 -4.76
CA LEU A 366 -2.12 -12.18 -3.86
C LEU A 366 -1.87 -11.83 -2.41
N LEU A 367 -2.69 -12.41 -1.56
CA LEU A 367 -2.41 -12.79 -0.19
C LEU A 367 -2.65 -11.76 0.89
N LEU A 368 -3.78 -11.98 1.41
CA LEU A 368 -4.07 -11.74 2.81
C LEU A 368 -3.62 -12.98 3.61
N THR A 369 -2.62 -12.87 4.42
CA THR A 369 -2.30 -13.75 5.54
C THR A 369 -1.93 -12.91 6.72
#